data_0a4733ad132dc3a7d403c9f9cfaa8e9e
#
_entry.id   0a4733ad132dc3a7d403c9f9cfaa8e9e
#
_cell.length_a   1.000
_cell.length_b   1.000
_cell.length_c   1.000
_cell.angle_alpha   90.00
_cell.angle_beta   90.00
_cell.angle_gamma   90.00
#
_symmetry.space_group_name_H-M   'P 1'
#
loop_
_entity.id
_entity.type
_entity.pdbx_description
1 polymer ?
#
loop_
_entity_poly.entity_id
_entity_poly.type
_entity_poly.pdbx_seq_one_letter_code
_entity_poly.pdbx_strand_id
1 'polypeptide(L)'
;MGCPESAWQTERRDPLTFWCPKWPCGTRVMVVLGRRFPDMPLCYLPLKRVCIWRWTVDTETPACSVSLEPDCGVQDYIIFNPRDYKELVSNSKTQLLFYEWDEAKGVLEFSKPVLTEKTFNKIVGKFSQSIFHFVTRQILSATMEGKLVVWDLHPPPRSYTSLEKLRIKACKLVHLQPDGLTVLTAVDSYFVTGDIRGHIRFYDYKLSLVNWYSQFKLSPIKMLSFSKDPLVPVGDKSNFPSDCTLPGDPFMVRNFIIGTSDAKVFHLTTDGTNLEEVLIESKEAIYAIDCHPYKPLIAIGAACGLLKVWNYRKKMYVVSRIFEEGLGIQSLAFNLEGFLLGAGFTEGTVYIMDAVSLKNEAPRPFKYSKGSVTLITFSNDSQFLATADVYFTVAVYKIVIKNGEKVWEYLARLHSHTKKIQSLMFGVQLDNNETRLLSLGKDRLLIEYDLMNCNKDHLEILDIHRTDQEALPNCMVWYPPITRESFLLICNSGYKVKLFNSTTKMCR
;
A
#
# COMPACT_ATOMS: atom_id res chain seq x y z
N MET A 1 5.97 -7.39 -18.66
CA MET A 1 4.97 -6.32 -18.81
C MET A 1 4.54 -5.95 -17.41
N GLY A 2 5.15 -4.89 -16.87
CA GLY A 2 4.88 -4.41 -15.52
C GLY A 2 3.72 -3.42 -15.54
N CYS A 3 2.75 -3.61 -14.64
CA CYS A 3 1.75 -2.60 -14.36
C CYS A 3 2.41 -1.39 -13.69
N PRO A 4 2.06 -0.16 -14.03
CA PRO A 4 2.54 1.01 -13.32
C PRO A 4 1.79 1.16 -11.98
N GLU A 5 2.46 0.85 -10.89
CA GLU A 5 1.94 0.99 -9.50
C GLU A 5 1.97 2.42 -8.95
N SER A 6 2.29 3.44 -9.76
CA SER A 6 2.57 4.78 -9.24
C SER A 6 1.41 5.80 -9.29
N ALA A 7 0.18 5.40 -9.64
CA ALA A 7 -0.92 6.36 -9.86
C ALA A 7 -1.86 6.61 -8.65
N TRP A 8 -1.61 6.02 -7.46
CA TRP A 8 -2.59 6.02 -6.35
C TRP A 8 -2.10 6.63 -5.04
N GLN A 9 -1.30 7.68 -5.08
CA GLN A 9 -0.94 8.43 -3.87
C GLN A 9 -1.56 9.82 -3.87
N THR A 10 -2.78 9.93 -3.36
CA THR A 10 -3.26 11.18 -2.73
C THR A 10 -4.29 10.89 -1.65
N GLU A 11 -3.88 11.19 -0.43
CA GLU A 11 -4.65 11.54 0.77
C GLU A 11 -5.67 10.54 1.35
N ARG A 12 -5.17 9.79 2.35
CA ARG A 12 -5.87 9.32 3.55
C ARG A 12 -7.06 8.38 3.35
N ARG A 13 -6.73 7.12 3.46
CA ARG A 13 -7.52 5.89 3.44
C ARG A 13 -7.75 5.37 2.04
N ASP A 14 -6.81 4.53 1.63
CA ASP A 14 -6.90 3.72 0.43
C ASP A 14 -8.22 2.94 0.41
N PRO A 15 -8.86 2.81 -0.75
CA PRO A 15 -10.00 1.92 -0.89
C PRO A 15 -9.55 0.50 -0.53
N LEU A 16 -10.25 -0.13 0.43
CA LEU A 16 -10.00 -1.52 0.78
C LEU A 16 -10.27 -2.38 -0.44
N THR A 17 -9.24 -3.07 -0.91
CA THR A 17 -9.28 -3.88 -2.13
C THR A 17 -9.19 -5.35 -1.75
N PHE A 18 -10.19 -6.16 -2.15
CA PHE A 18 -10.26 -7.57 -1.83
C PHE A 18 -10.35 -8.40 -3.10
N TRP A 19 -9.63 -9.51 -3.16
CA TRP A 19 -9.54 -10.38 -4.31
C TRP A 19 -10.36 -11.64 -4.12
N CYS A 20 -11.07 -12.08 -5.15
CA CYS A 20 -11.68 -13.40 -5.17
C CYS A 20 -10.71 -14.41 -5.83
N PRO A 21 -10.19 -15.41 -5.07
CA PRO A 21 -9.21 -16.35 -5.60
C PRO A 21 -9.78 -17.44 -6.53
N LYS A 22 -11.10 -17.62 -6.56
CA LYS A 22 -11.76 -18.67 -7.35
C LYS A 22 -12.83 -18.07 -8.27
N TRP A 23 -12.49 -17.91 -9.54
CA TRP A 23 -13.44 -17.57 -10.60
C TRP A 23 -13.42 -18.65 -11.67
N PRO A 24 -14.57 -19.21 -12.09
CA PRO A 24 -14.61 -20.37 -12.98
C PRO A 24 -14.09 -20.12 -14.40
N CYS A 25 -13.98 -18.89 -14.84
CA CYS A 25 -13.56 -18.54 -16.21
C CYS A 25 -12.25 -17.78 -16.33
N GLY A 26 -11.38 -17.84 -15.33
CA GLY A 26 -10.07 -17.16 -15.37
C GLY A 26 -10.13 -15.63 -15.20
N THR A 27 -11.31 -15.04 -15.08
CA THR A 27 -11.52 -13.61 -14.87
C THR A 27 -11.24 -13.26 -13.40
N ARG A 28 -10.45 -12.21 -13.16
CA ARG A 28 -10.18 -11.75 -11.79
C ARG A 28 -11.16 -10.65 -11.41
N VAL A 29 -11.75 -10.75 -10.23
CA VAL A 29 -12.71 -9.79 -9.68
C VAL A 29 -12.13 -9.11 -8.46
N MET A 30 -12.36 -7.82 -8.36
CA MET A 30 -11.90 -6.96 -7.28
C MET A 30 -13.09 -6.18 -6.71
N VAL A 31 -13.17 -6.07 -5.40
CA VAL A 31 -14.14 -5.19 -4.72
C VAL A 31 -13.41 -3.98 -4.19
N VAL A 32 -13.93 -2.81 -4.48
CA VAL A 32 -13.39 -1.53 -4.02
C VAL A 32 -14.42 -0.85 -3.14
N LEU A 33 -14.04 -0.55 -1.91
CA LEU A 33 -14.79 0.29 -0.98
C LEU A 33 -14.31 1.73 -1.13
N GLY A 34 -15.04 2.56 -1.90
CA GLY A 34 -14.62 3.94 -2.21
C GLY A 34 -15.42 5.01 -1.48
N ARG A 35 -14.77 6.11 -1.14
CA ARG A 35 -15.39 7.41 -0.93
C ARG A 35 -15.43 8.11 -2.29
N ARG A 36 -16.47 8.89 -2.53
CA ARG A 36 -16.87 9.57 -3.77
C ARG A 36 -15.74 10.25 -4.57
N PHE A 37 -15.85 10.21 -5.91
CA PHE A 37 -15.19 11.11 -6.86
C PHE A 37 -15.65 12.57 -6.70
N PRO A 38 -14.80 13.59 -6.93
CA PRO A 38 -15.04 14.97 -6.50
C PRO A 38 -15.93 15.86 -7.40
N ASP A 39 -16.72 15.34 -8.32
CA ASP A 39 -17.43 16.15 -9.31
C ASP A 39 -18.92 16.39 -9.05
N MET A 40 -19.32 16.69 -7.80
CA MET A 40 -20.69 17.20 -7.55
C MET A 40 -20.72 18.26 -6.44
N PRO A 41 -21.62 19.27 -6.54
CA PRO A 41 -21.58 20.44 -5.67
C PRO A 41 -21.93 20.17 -4.21
N LEU A 42 -21.36 21.00 -3.39
CA LEU A 42 -21.32 21.16 -1.94
C LEU A 42 -22.66 20.98 -1.19
N CYS A 43 -23.26 19.81 -1.10
CA CYS A 43 -24.39 19.63 -0.16
C CYS A 43 -24.71 18.20 0.28
N TYR A 44 -23.91 17.17 0.00
CA TYR A 44 -24.26 15.80 0.40
C TYR A 44 -23.14 15.08 1.15
N LEU A 45 -23.53 14.42 2.26
CA LEU A 45 -22.72 13.47 3.01
C LEU A 45 -22.05 12.46 2.08
N PRO A 46 -20.80 12.01 2.35
CA PRO A 46 -20.09 11.10 1.47
C PRO A 46 -20.81 9.74 1.39
N LEU A 47 -21.48 9.51 0.27
CA LEU A 47 -22.10 8.23 -0.04
C LEU A 47 -21.01 7.19 -0.21
N LYS A 48 -20.99 6.19 0.67
CA LYS A 48 -20.13 5.04 0.59
C LYS A 48 -20.62 4.12 -0.50
N ARG A 49 -19.72 3.61 -1.35
CA ARG A 49 -20.06 2.70 -2.43
C ARG A 49 -19.25 1.42 -2.35
N VAL A 50 -19.89 0.31 -2.67
CA VAL A 50 -19.24 -0.97 -2.94
C VAL A 50 -19.30 -1.21 -4.43
N CYS A 51 -18.15 -1.42 -5.06
CA CYS A 51 -18.05 -1.64 -6.50
C CYS A 51 -17.39 -3.00 -6.75
N ILE A 52 -17.95 -3.78 -7.68
CA ILE A 52 -17.35 -5.03 -8.16
C ILE A 52 -16.74 -4.75 -9.53
N TRP A 53 -15.46 -5.08 -9.67
CA TRP A 53 -14.70 -4.88 -10.91
C TRP A 53 -14.29 -6.22 -11.51
N ARG A 54 -14.49 -6.38 -12.80
CA ARG A 54 -13.89 -7.45 -13.60
C ARG A 54 -12.67 -6.92 -14.36
N TRP A 55 -11.67 -6.51 -13.61
CA TRP A 55 -10.52 -5.76 -14.12
C TRP A 55 -9.70 -6.46 -15.23
N THR A 56 -9.87 -7.77 -15.44
CA THR A 56 -9.29 -8.50 -16.57
C THR A 56 -10.10 -8.36 -17.86
N VAL A 57 -11.33 -7.86 -17.78
CA VAL A 57 -12.24 -7.66 -18.92
C VAL A 57 -12.37 -6.17 -19.21
N ASP A 58 -12.64 -5.39 -18.18
CA ASP A 58 -12.78 -3.93 -18.26
C ASP A 58 -12.10 -3.30 -17.06
N THR A 59 -11.15 -2.38 -17.33
CA THR A 59 -10.38 -1.65 -16.31
C THR A 59 -10.96 -0.27 -16.01
N GLU A 60 -11.90 0.22 -16.83
CA GLU A 60 -12.40 1.60 -16.74
C GLU A 60 -13.72 1.70 -16.00
N THR A 61 -14.59 0.68 -16.10
CA THR A 61 -15.90 0.71 -15.48
C THR A 61 -16.13 -0.47 -14.52
N PRO A 62 -16.79 -0.25 -13.37
CA PRO A 62 -17.18 -1.36 -12.49
C PRO A 62 -18.29 -2.20 -13.14
N ALA A 63 -18.23 -3.52 -12.97
CA ALA A 63 -19.28 -4.45 -13.43
C ALA A 63 -20.62 -4.17 -12.75
N CYS A 64 -20.59 -3.76 -11.51
CA CYS A 64 -21.76 -3.25 -10.78
C CYS A 64 -21.32 -2.43 -9.57
N SER A 65 -22.23 -1.61 -9.04
CA SER A 65 -21.99 -0.84 -7.83
C SER A 65 -23.26 -0.62 -7.03
N VAL A 66 -23.12 -0.53 -5.72
CA VAL A 66 -24.21 -0.19 -4.80
C VAL A 66 -23.79 0.92 -3.84
N SER A 67 -24.66 1.90 -3.64
CA SER A 67 -24.45 2.97 -2.65
C SER A 67 -25.00 2.53 -1.30
N LEU A 68 -24.19 2.71 -0.25
CA LEU A 68 -24.57 2.33 1.11
C LEU A 68 -25.18 3.53 1.82
N GLU A 69 -26.23 3.26 2.60
CA GLU A 69 -26.86 4.24 3.48
C GLU A 69 -25.90 4.72 4.58
N PRO A 70 -26.04 5.95 5.10
CA PRO A 70 -25.16 6.50 6.12
C PRO A 70 -25.11 5.65 7.41
N ASP A 71 -26.20 5.00 7.77
CA ASP A 71 -26.38 4.17 8.94
C ASP A 71 -25.67 2.79 8.86
N CYS A 72 -25.28 2.35 7.65
CA CYS A 72 -24.46 1.14 7.47
C CYS A 72 -23.05 1.25 8.06
N GLY A 73 -22.63 2.40 8.49
CA GLY A 73 -21.30 2.64 9.04
C GLY A 73 -20.18 2.57 7.98
N VAL A 74 -18.92 2.69 8.41
CA VAL A 74 -17.76 2.46 7.56
C VAL A 74 -17.53 0.96 7.49
N GLN A 75 -17.56 0.39 6.29
CA GLN A 75 -17.22 -1.02 6.12
C GLN A 75 -15.70 -1.16 6.17
N ASP A 76 -15.23 -1.87 7.19
CA ASP A 76 -13.79 -2.05 7.46
C ASP A 76 -13.24 -3.35 6.86
N TYR A 77 -14.12 -4.29 6.55
CA TYR A 77 -13.77 -5.60 6.01
C TYR A 77 -14.83 -6.10 5.03
N ILE A 78 -14.42 -6.76 3.95
CA ILE A 78 -15.30 -7.39 2.98
C ILE A 78 -14.64 -8.66 2.41
N ILE A 79 -15.42 -9.71 2.17
CA ILE A 79 -14.93 -10.96 1.59
C ILE A 79 -16.01 -11.61 0.72
N PHE A 80 -15.57 -12.28 -0.35
CA PHE A 80 -16.43 -13.15 -1.15
C PHE A 80 -16.70 -14.48 -0.44
N ASN A 81 -17.87 -15.06 -0.71
CA ASN A 81 -18.10 -16.45 -0.35
C ASN A 81 -17.19 -17.37 -1.19
N PRO A 82 -16.30 -18.15 -0.57
CA PRO A 82 -15.39 -19.02 -1.32
C PRO A 82 -16.11 -20.15 -2.12
N ARG A 83 -17.39 -20.40 -1.85
CA ARG A 83 -18.21 -21.40 -2.55
C ARG A 83 -19.06 -20.79 -3.65
N ASP A 84 -19.55 -19.57 -3.43
CA ASP A 84 -20.39 -18.86 -4.39
C ASP A 84 -19.92 -17.39 -4.49
N TYR A 85 -19.21 -17.09 -5.57
CA TYR A 85 -18.65 -15.76 -5.82
C TYR A 85 -19.71 -14.65 -5.99
N LYS A 86 -20.98 -15.02 -6.10
CA LYS A 86 -22.09 -14.06 -6.17
C LYS A 86 -22.48 -13.53 -4.80
N GLU A 87 -22.04 -14.17 -3.74
CA GLU A 87 -22.31 -13.79 -2.37
C GLU A 87 -21.08 -13.12 -1.77
N LEU A 88 -21.28 -11.98 -1.08
CA LEU A 88 -20.25 -11.28 -0.33
C LEU A 88 -20.78 -10.91 1.05
N VAL A 89 -19.87 -10.75 1.98
CA VAL A 89 -20.15 -10.20 3.31
C VAL A 89 -19.17 -9.08 3.63
N SER A 90 -19.68 -8.01 4.21
CA SER A 90 -18.84 -6.97 4.82
C SER A 90 -19.32 -6.64 6.23
N ASN A 91 -18.44 -6.06 7.01
CA ASN A 91 -18.83 -5.53 8.30
C ASN A 91 -18.17 -4.18 8.59
N SER A 92 -18.94 -3.33 9.25
CA SER A 92 -18.44 -2.21 10.03
C SER A 92 -18.19 -2.68 11.47
N LYS A 93 -17.78 -1.77 12.34
CA LYS A 93 -17.64 -2.09 13.79
C LYS A 93 -18.94 -2.48 14.47
N THR A 94 -20.09 -2.10 13.90
CA THR A 94 -21.42 -2.31 14.52
C THR A 94 -22.40 -3.05 13.66
N GLN A 95 -22.20 -3.09 12.34
CA GLN A 95 -23.19 -3.60 11.40
C GLN A 95 -22.55 -4.58 10.40
N LEU A 96 -23.24 -5.70 10.16
CA LEU A 96 -22.96 -6.65 9.08
C LEU A 96 -23.81 -6.28 7.86
N LEU A 97 -23.25 -6.41 6.66
CA LEU A 97 -23.97 -6.33 5.39
C LEU A 97 -23.67 -7.58 4.58
N PHE A 98 -24.69 -8.15 3.99
CA PHE A 98 -24.60 -9.27 3.06
C PHE A 98 -25.01 -8.80 1.67
N TYR A 99 -24.26 -9.21 0.65
CA TYR A 99 -24.51 -8.82 -0.74
C TYR A 99 -24.76 -10.03 -1.60
N GLU A 100 -25.68 -9.86 -2.55
CA GLU A 100 -25.95 -10.77 -3.64
C GLU A 100 -25.71 -10.06 -4.97
N TRP A 101 -24.87 -10.64 -5.80
CA TRP A 101 -24.58 -10.12 -7.12
C TRP A 101 -25.29 -10.91 -8.20
N ASP A 102 -26.29 -10.28 -8.84
CA ASP A 102 -26.91 -10.77 -10.06
C ASP A 102 -26.05 -10.33 -11.26
N GLU A 103 -25.18 -11.24 -11.70
CA GLU A 103 -24.28 -10.98 -12.83
C GLU A 103 -25.04 -10.73 -14.14
N ALA A 104 -26.18 -11.41 -14.36
CA ALA A 104 -26.95 -11.29 -15.59
C ALA A 104 -27.62 -9.92 -15.73
N LYS A 105 -28.03 -9.33 -14.60
CA LYS A 105 -28.65 -8.00 -14.57
C LYS A 105 -27.64 -6.88 -14.29
N GLY A 106 -26.39 -7.21 -13.89
CA GLY A 106 -25.40 -6.24 -13.47
C GLY A 106 -25.76 -5.49 -12.18
N VAL A 107 -26.54 -6.12 -11.30
CA VAL A 107 -27.05 -5.49 -10.07
C VAL A 107 -26.41 -6.14 -8.85
N LEU A 108 -25.97 -5.31 -7.91
CA LEU A 108 -25.52 -5.71 -6.58
C LEU A 108 -26.55 -5.25 -5.56
N GLU A 109 -27.23 -6.19 -4.93
CA GLU A 109 -28.16 -5.93 -3.84
C GLU A 109 -27.51 -6.21 -2.50
N PHE A 110 -27.93 -5.53 -1.42
CA PHE A 110 -27.48 -5.84 -0.09
C PHE A 110 -28.63 -5.98 0.90
N SER A 111 -28.40 -6.81 1.90
CA SER A 111 -29.29 -7.04 3.05
C SER A 111 -28.59 -6.63 4.33
N LYS A 112 -29.33 -5.96 5.23
CA LYS A 112 -28.86 -5.46 6.50
C LYS A 112 -29.54 -6.23 7.63
N PRO A 113 -28.91 -7.32 8.15
CA PRO A 113 -29.48 -8.04 9.28
C PRO A 113 -29.49 -7.17 10.54
N VAL A 114 -30.60 -7.22 11.26
CA VAL A 114 -30.77 -6.44 12.49
C VAL A 114 -30.25 -7.24 13.67
N LEU A 115 -29.32 -6.64 14.40
CA LEU A 115 -28.82 -7.16 15.68
C LEU A 115 -29.29 -6.20 16.79
N THR A 116 -30.21 -6.65 17.61
CA THR A 116 -30.69 -5.88 18.79
C THR A 116 -30.08 -6.43 20.05
N GLU A 117 -29.99 -5.60 21.10
CA GLU A 117 -29.51 -6.04 22.42
C GLU A 117 -30.32 -7.21 22.98
N LYS A 118 -31.62 -7.28 22.64
CA LYS A 118 -32.53 -8.35 23.01
C LYS A 118 -32.25 -9.69 22.30
N THR A 119 -31.49 -9.69 21.19
CA THR A 119 -31.24 -10.91 20.41
C THR A 119 -30.53 -11.98 21.23
N PHE A 120 -29.57 -11.60 22.04
CA PHE A 120 -28.81 -12.53 22.89
C PHE A 120 -28.88 -12.23 24.38
N ASN A 121 -29.55 -11.18 24.81
CA ASN A 121 -29.53 -10.65 26.19
C ASN A 121 -28.10 -10.46 26.73
N LYS A 122 -27.14 -10.22 25.86
CA LYS A 122 -25.72 -10.04 26.17
C LYS A 122 -25.10 -9.02 25.20
N ILE A 123 -24.15 -8.26 25.71
CA ILE A 123 -23.38 -7.32 24.88
C ILE A 123 -22.55 -8.13 23.86
N VAL A 124 -22.74 -7.89 22.58
CA VAL A 124 -22.02 -8.55 21.50
C VAL A 124 -20.60 -7.98 21.34
N GLY A 125 -20.48 -6.65 21.37
CA GLY A 125 -19.22 -5.94 21.17
C GLY A 125 -19.01 -5.44 19.75
N LYS A 126 -17.82 -4.91 19.46
CA LYS A 126 -17.47 -4.35 18.14
C LYS A 126 -16.97 -5.45 17.21
N PHE A 127 -17.51 -5.51 16.00
CA PHE A 127 -17.03 -6.46 14.98
C PHE A 127 -15.62 -6.10 14.52
N SER A 128 -14.80 -7.13 14.25
CA SER A 128 -13.51 -7.04 13.61
C SER A 128 -13.55 -7.54 12.15
N GLN A 129 -13.82 -8.81 11.95
CA GLN A 129 -13.89 -9.44 10.63
C GLN A 129 -15.04 -10.44 10.56
N SER A 130 -15.60 -10.61 9.36
CA SER A 130 -16.67 -11.57 9.10
C SER A 130 -16.31 -12.46 7.91
N ILE A 131 -16.51 -13.77 8.05
CA ILE A 131 -16.22 -14.77 7.01
C ILE A 131 -17.37 -15.74 6.83
N PHE A 132 -17.43 -16.42 5.69
CA PHE A 132 -18.34 -17.53 5.47
C PHE A 132 -17.82 -18.81 6.11
N HIS A 133 -18.73 -19.57 6.69
CA HIS A 133 -18.42 -20.88 7.22
C HIS A 133 -18.17 -21.88 6.08
N PHE A 134 -17.06 -22.63 6.13
CA PHE A 134 -16.65 -23.49 5.00
C PHE A 134 -17.47 -24.80 4.86
N VAL A 135 -18.27 -25.21 5.87
CA VAL A 135 -19.12 -26.40 5.79
C VAL A 135 -20.61 -26.04 5.67
N THR A 136 -21.06 -25.04 6.42
CA THR A 136 -22.49 -24.69 6.55
C THR A 136 -22.81 -23.41 5.75
N ARG A 137 -24.09 -23.11 5.55
CA ARG A 137 -24.56 -21.82 5.00
C ARG A 137 -24.67 -20.78 6.10
N GLN A 138 -23.57 -20.51 6.79
CA GLN A 138 -23.52 -19.58 7.90
C GLN A 138 -22.42 -18.56 7.66
N ILE A 139 -22.56 -17.39 8.30
CA ILE A 139 -21.50 -16.37 8.40
C ILE A 139 -21.06 -16.31 9.85
N LEU A 140 -19.76 -16.14 10.06
CA LEU A 140 -19.12 -15.98 11.35
C LEU A 140 -18.56 -14.58 11.45
N SER A 141 -18.98 -13.80 12.45
CA SER A 141 -18.47 -12.44 12.70
C SER A 141 -17.74 -12.40 14.04
N ALA A 142 -16.43 -12.14 13.98
CA ALA A 142 -15.58 -11.98 15.14
C ALA A 142 -15.74 -10.61 15.80
N THR A 143 -15.57 -10.55 17.11
CA THR A 143 -15.65 -9.31 17.89
C THR A 143 -14.37 -9.02 18.66
N MET A 144 -14.16 -7.74 18.95
CA MET A 144 -13.03 -7.26 19.78
C MET A 144 -13.12 -7.70 21.25
N GLU A 145 -14.20 -8.37 21.64
CA GLU A 145 -14.43 -8.92 22.99
C GLU A 145 -14.28 -10.45 23.03
N GLY A 146 -13.63 -11.05 22.01
CA GLY A 146 -13.36 -12.49 21.97
C GLY A 146 -14.58 -13.36 21.68
N LYS A 147 -15.67 -12.76 21.23
CA LYS A 147 -16.91 -13.46 20.89
C LYS A 147 -17.06 -13.63 19.40
N LEU A 148 -17.85 -14.61 19.00
CA LEU A 148 -18.21 -14.91 17.62
C LEU A 148 -19.72 -14.92 17.47
N VAL A 149 -20.26 -14.12 16.56
CA VAL A 149 -21.68 -14.15 16.19
C VAL A 149 -21.83 -15.06 14.98
N VAL A 150 -22.73 -16.03 15.09
CA VAL A 150 -23.11 -16.95 14.01
C VAL A 150 -24.40 -16.47 13.39
N TRP A 151 -24.41 -16.31 12.08
CA TRP A 151 -25.55 -15.88 11.28
C TRP A 151 -25.98 -17.01 10.35
N ASP A 152 -27.26 -17.35 10.37
CA ASP A 152 -27.84 -18.31 9.43
C ASP A 152 -28.38 -17.60 8.20
N LEU A 153 -28.04 -18.16 7.02
CA LEU A 153 -28.54 -17.77 5.73
C LEU A 153 -29.73 -18.67 5.38
N HIS A 154 -30.94 -18.19 5.58
CA HIS A 154 -32.15 -18.94 5.25
C HIS A 154 -32.56 -18.64 3.80
N PRO A 155 -32.73 -19.66 2.94
CA PRO A 155 -33.33 -19.47 1.63
C PRO A 155 -34.78 -18.96 1.79
N PRO A 156 -35.28 -18.15 0.83
CA PRO A 156 -36.68 -17.74 0.86
C PRO A 156 -37.62 -18.96 0.87
N PRO A 157 -38.73 -18.90 1.62
CA PRO A 157 -39.71 -20.00 1.63
C PRO A 157 -40.21 -20.25 0.23
N ARG A 158 -40.41 -21.52 -0.15
CA ARG A 158 -40.86 -21.98 -1.48
C ARG A 158 -42.31 -21.57 -1.82
N SER A 159 -42.80 -20.43 -1.43
CA SER A 159 -44.10 -19.93 -1.81
C SER A 159 -44.01 -19.05 -3.07
N TYR A 160 -44.84 -19.31 -4.03
CA TYR A 160 -44.84 -18.81 -5.41
C TYR A 160 -45.15 -17.31 -5.58
N THR A 161 -44.93 -16.45 -4.63
CA THR A 161 -45.16 -15.01 -4.78
C THR A 161 -43.96 -14.20 -4.34
N SER A 162 -43.26 -13.71 -5.37
CA SER A 162 -42.49 -12.44 -5.39
C SER A 162 -41.51 -12.12 -4.27
N LEU A 163 -40.24 -11.82 -4.67
CA LEU A 163 -39.32 -10.84 -4.04
C LEU A 163 -38.97 -11.01 -2.54
N GLU A 164 -39.04 -12.20 -1.98
CA GLU A 164 -38.51 -12.38 -0.66
C GLU A 164 -36.99 -12.54 -0.68
N LYS A 165 -36.31 -11.50 -0.22
CA LYS A 165 -34.84 -11.46 -0.04
C LYS A 165 -34.40 -12.51 0.96
N LEU A 166 -33.18 -13.02 0.80
CA LEU A 166 -32.52 -13.92 1.74
C LEU A 166 -32.65 -13.37 3.17
N ARG A 167 -33.18 -14.15 4.09
CA ARG A 167 -33.32 -13.74 5.50
C ARG A 167 -32.10 -14.17 6.29
N ILE A 168 -31.31 -13.20 6.71
CA ILE A 168 -30.14 -13.41 7.55
C ILE A 168 -30.53 -13.15 8.99
N LYS A 169 -30.32 -14.15 9.85
CA LYS A 169 -30.64 -14.06 11.27
C LYS A 169 -29.46 -14.45 12.13
N ALA A 170 -29.15 -13.62 13.14
CA ALA A 170 -28.21 -14.01 14.17
C ALA A 170 -28.80 -15.14 15.01
N CYS A 171 -28.15 -16.31 15.01
CA CYS A 171 -28.67 -17.50 15.67
C CYS A 171 -27.92 -17.85 16.96
N LYS A 172 -26.63 -17.57 17.04
CA LYS A 172 -25.80 -17.95 18.18
C LYS A 172 -24.72 -16.93 18.47
N LEU A 173 -24.48 -16.66 19.77
CA LEU A 173 -23.31 -15.92 20.25
C LEU A 173 -22.41 -16.90 21.02
N VAL A 174 -21.21 -17.13 20.46
CA VAL A 174 -20.22 -18.03 21.05
C VAL A 174 -19.13 -17.20 21.70
N HIS A 175 -18.82 -17.49 22.96
CA HIS A 175 -17.62 -16.96 23.61
C HIS A 175 -16.45 -17.87 23.23
N LEU A 176 -15.64 -17.43 22.26
CA LEU A 176 -14.61 -18.25 21.66
C LEU A 176 -13.32 -18.25 22.49
N GLN A 177 -12.94 -17.06 22.96
CA GLN A 177 -11.72 -16.86 23.74
C GLN A 177 -11.82 -15.59 24.60
N PRO A 178 -10.98 -15.45 25.65
CA PRO A 178 -11.03 -14.29 26.55
C PRO A 178 -10.54 -12.99 25.90
N ASP A 179 -9.62 -13.10 24.93
CA ASP A 179 -8.97 -11.95 24.31
C ASP A 179 -9.67 -11.52 23.02
N GLY A 180 -9.64 -10.23 22.73
CA GLY A 180 -10.30 -9.65 21.56
C GLY A 180 -9.76 -10.18 20.24
N LEU A 181 -10.66 -10.57 19.33
CA LEU A 181 -10.33 -11.09 18.01
C LEU A 181 -10.05 -9.93 17.04
N THR A 182 -8.86 -9.89 16.49
CA THR A 182 -8.46 -8.89 15.49
C THR A 182 -8.51 -9.43 14.07
N VAL A 183 -8.24 -10.73 13.91
CA VAL A 183 -8.25 -11.43 12.63
C VAL A 183 -9.09 -12.68 12.75
N LEU A 184 -9.90 -12.96 11.71
CA LEU A 184 -10.63 -14.20 11.52
C LEU A 184 -10.50 -14.63 10.07
N THR A 185 -9.93 -15.80 9.82
CA THR A 185 -9.76 -16.37 8.48
C THR A 185 -10.04 -17.87 8.50
N ALA A 186 -10.11 -18.48 7.33
CA ALA A 186 -10.26 -19.91 7.18
C ALA A 186 -9.18 -20.44 6.23
N VAL A 187 -8.57 -21.55 6.61
CA VAL A 187 -7.58 -22.26 5.80
C VAL A 187 -7.79 -23.74 5.95
N ASP A 188 -7.79 -24.47 4.82
CA ASP A 188 -8.05 -25.90 4.76
C ASP A 188 -9.36 -26.24 5.51
N SER A 189 -9.31 -26.97 6.59
CA SER A 189 -10.48 -27.34 7.41
C SER A 189 -10.54 -26.61 8.75
N TYR A 190 -9.79 -25.51 8.91
CA TYR A 190 -9.69 -24.79 10.18
C TYR A 190 -10.15 -23.33 10.06
N PHE A 191 -10.79 -22.84 11.10
CA PHE A 191 -10.90 -21.41 11.37
C PHE A 191 -9.68 -20.95 12.15
N VAL A 192 -9.10 -19.84 11.73
CA VAL A 192 -7.90 -19.30 12.36
C VAL A 192 -8.18 -17.91 12.89
N THR A 193 -7.82 -17.67 14.13
CA THR A 193 -7.96 -16.37 14.78
C THR A 193 -6.61 -15.81 15.18
N GLY A 194 -6.47 -14.48 15.02
CA GLY A 194 -5.42 -13.71 15.66
C GLY A 194 -6.02 -12.75 16.67
N ASP A 195 -5.36 -12.51 17.79
CA ASP A 195 -5.89 -11.69 18.87
C ASP A 195 -5.00 -10.49 19.25
N ILE A 196 -5.52 -9.68 20.18
CA ILE A 196 -4.84 -8.48 20.67
C ILE A 196 -3.60 -8.77 21.50
N ARG A 197 -3.40 -10.01 21.97
CA ARG A 197 -2.20 -10.44 22.72
C ARG A 197 -1.16 -11.13 21.85
N GLY A 198 -1.41 -11.22 20.53
CA GLY A 198 -0.47 -11.86 19.61
C GLY A 198 -0.58 -13.39 19.59
N HIS A 199 -1.66 -13.97 20.13
CA HIS A 199 -1.91 -15.40 20.03
C HIS A 199 -2.61 -15.74 18.72
N ILE A 200 -2.30 -16.92 18.19
CA ILE A 200 -2.94 -17.47 16.99
C ILE A 200 -3.56 -18.81 17.42
N ARG A 201 -4.86 -18.98 17.13
CA ARG A 201 -5.60 -20.18 17.50
C ARG A 201 -6.29 -20.78 16.30
N PHE A 202 -6.32 -22.10 16.25
CA PHE A 202 -6.93 -22.91 15.21
C PHE A 202 -8.13 -23.66 15.78
N TYR A 203 -9.25 -23.55 15.11
CA TYR A 203 -10.50 -24.18 15.51
C TYR A 203 -11.03 -25.07 14.39
N ASP A 204 -11.65 -26.16 14.74
CA ASP A 204 -12.37 -27.02 13.80
C ASP A 204 -13.69 -26.38 13.32
N TYR A 205 -14.42 -27.10 12.44
CA TYR A 205 -15.70 -26.64 11.93
C TYR A 205 -16.80 -26.52 13.01
N LYS A 206 -16.62 -27.15 14.18
CA LYS A 206 -17.51 -27.03 15.36
C LYS A 206 -17.10 -25.92 16.31
N LEU A 207 -16.04 -25.18 15.98
CA LEU A 207 -15.42 -24.15 16.80
C LEU A 207 -14.74 -24.71 18.06
N SER A 208 -14.31 -25.98 18.05
CA SER A 208 -13.47 -26.55 19.11
C SER A 208 -12.02 -26.20 18.84
N LEU A 209 -11.27 -25.81 19.87
CA LEU A 209 -9.87 -25.48 19.77
C LEU A 209 -9.02 -26.73 19.45
N VAL A 210 -8.27 -26.66 18.35
CA VAL A 210 -7.43 -27.77 17.90
C VAL A 210 -5.97 -27.51 18.25
N ASN A 211 -5.47 -26.29 17.98
CA ASN A 211 -4.09 -25.91 18.25
C ASN A 211 -3.96 -24.41 18.46
N TRP A 212 -2.88 -23.96 19.12
CA TRP A 212 -2.61 -22.53 19.29
C TRP A 212 -1.11 -22.24 19.44
N TYR A 213 -0.73 -21.01 19.07
CA TYR A 213 0.60 -20.46 19.26
C TYR A 213 0.54 -19.25 20.17
N SER A 214 1.12 -19.31 21.35
CA SER A 214 1.22 -18.22 22.33
C SER A 214 2.67 -17.95 22.77
N GLN A 215 3.57 -18.87 22.44
CA GLN A 215 4.97 -18.84 22.87
C GLN A 215 5.79 -17.69 22.29
N PHE A 216 5.39 -17.13 21.17
CA PHE A 216 6.17 -16.15 20.44
C PHE A 216 6.07 -14.71 20.96
N LYS A 217 5.16 -14.43 21.89
CA LYS A 217 4.97 -13.09 22.51
C LYS A 217 4.84 -11.97 21.49
N LEU A 218 4.06 -12.18 20.44
CA LEU A 218 3.85 -11.22 19.38
C LEU A 218 3.01 -10.03 19.83
N SER A 219 3.18 -8.89 19.18
CA SER A 219 2.25 -7.76 19.27
C SER A 219 0.90 -8.13 18.64
N PRO A 220 -0.18 -7.36 18.88
CA PRO A 220 -1.50 -7.65 18.34
C PRO A 220 -1.47 -8.03 16.87
N ILE A 221 -2.09 -9.16 16.51
CA ILE A 221 -2.11 -9.66 15.14
C ILE A 221 -3.00 -8.75 14.28
N LYS A 222 -2.52 -8.35 13.10
CA LYS A 222 -3.27 -7.54 12.14
C LYS A 222 -3.61 -8.30 10.87
N MET A 223 -2.78 -9.26 10.50
CA MET A 223 -2.92 -10.02 9.26
C MET A 223 -2.39 -11.43 9.43
N LEU A 224 -3.08 -12.39 8.80
CA LEU A 224 -2.62 -13.75 8.59
C LEU A 224 -2.78 -14.09 7.12
N SER A 225 -1.73 -14.62 6.50
CA SER A 225 -1.75 -15.03 5.09
C SER A 225 -1.07 -16.39 4.95
N PHE A 226 -1.81 -17.36 4.42
CA PHE A 226 -1.36 -18.73 4.27
C PHE A 226 -0.82 -19.00 2.87
N SER A 227 0.17 -19.89 2.75
CA SER A 227 0.68 -20.37 1.47
C SER A 227 -0.47 -20.96 0.63
N LYS A 228 -0.41 -20.72 -0.68
CA LYS A 228 -1.34 -21.33 -1.64
C LYS A 228 -0.86 -22.70 -2.12
N ASP A 229 0.42 -23.04 -1.86
CA ASP A 229 0.97 -24.31 -2.25
C ASP A 229 0.29 -25.44 -1.44
N PRO A 230 0.00 -26.58 -2.09
CA PRO A 230 -0.55 -27.71 -1.37
C PRO A 230 0.41 -28.17 -0.26
N LEU A 231 -0.15 -28.68 0.85
CA LEU A 231 0.63 -29.34 1.89
C LEU A 231 1.42 -30.49 1.25
N VAL A 232 2.74 -30.38 1.22
CA VAL A 232 3.60 -31.48 0.83
C VAL A 232 4.01 -32.20 2.12
N PRO A 233 3.60 -33.44 2.31
CA PRO A 233 4.06 -34.21 3.48
C PRO A 233 5.58 -34.39 3.38
N VAL A 234 6.29 -33.97 4.41
CA VAL A 234 7.70 -34.30 4.57
C VAL A 234 7.79 -35.78 5.04
N GLY A 235 7.98 -36.70 4.10
CA GLY A 235 8.12 -38.12 4.38
C GLY A 235 6.89 -38.96 4.03
N ASP A 236 7.12 -39.98 3.21
CA ASP A 236 6.23 -41.07 2.75
C ASP A 236 4.91 -40.69 2.07
N LYS A 237 4.83 -41.03 0.78
CA LYS A 237 3.75 -40.80 -0.17
C LYS A 237 2.44 -41.57 0.12
N SER A 238 2.27 -42.19 1.26
CA SER A 238 1.14 -43.11 1.50
C SER A 238 0.02 -42.57 2.39
N ASN A 239 0.12 -41.40 3.01
CA ASN A 239 -0.91 -40.87 3.91
C ASN A 239 -1.24 -39.41 3.60
N PHE A 240 -2.00 -39.18 2.54
CA PHE A 240 -2.76 -37.94 2.39
C PHE A 240 -4.01 -38.06 3.25
N PRO A 241 -4.26 -37.19 4.25
CA PRO A 241 -5.55 -37.13 4.88
C PRO A 241 -6.55 -36.60 3.87
N SER A 242 -7.44 -37.46 3.41
CA SER A 242 -8.67 -37.07 2.76
C SER A 242 -9.52 -36.26 3.73
N ASP A 243 -9.97 -35.11 3.35
CA ASP A 243 -11.04 -34.19 3.80
C ASP A 243 -11.62 -34.25 5.22
N CYS A 244 -11.19 -35.12 6.12
CA CYS A 244 -11.65 -35.21 7.50
C CYS A 244 -10.46 -35.51 8.41
N THR A 245 -10.03 -34.57 9.24
CA THR A 245 -9.18 -34.87 10.40
C THR A 245 -9.93 -35.76 11.36
N LEU A 246 -9.57 -37.04 11.35
CA LEU A 246 -10.07 -38.02 12.34
C LEU A 246 -9.39 -37.72 13.71
N PRO A 247 -10.05 -38.05 14.83
CA PRO A 247 -9.41 -37.94 16.14
C PRO A 247 -8.14 -38.79 16.19
N GLY A 248 -6.97 -38.13 16.24
CA GLY A 248 -5.68 -38.80 16.27
C GLY A 248 -4.70 -38.42 15.17
N ASP A 249 -5.13 -37.71 14.12
CA ASP A 249 -4.23 -37.22 13.09
C ASP A 249 -3.40 -36.04 13.60
N PRO A 250 -2.10 -35.96 13.23
CA PRO A 250 -1.26 -34.83 13.63
C PRO A 250 -1.79 -33.55 13.03
N PHE A 251 -1.85 -32.46 13.82
CA PHE A 251 -2.20 -31.14 13.33
C PHE A 251 -1.17 -30.69 12.31
N MET A 252 -1.64 -30.39 11.09
CA MET A 252 -0.83 -29.90 10.00
C MET A 252 -1.43 -28.61 9.46
N VAL A 253 -0.62 -27.58 9.32
CA VAL A 253 -1.02 -26.32 8.73
C VAL A 253 0.02 -25.86 7.71
N ARG A 254 -0.43 -25.12 6.70
CA ARG A 254 0.45 -24.52 5.69
C ARG A 254 1.38 -23.49 6.31
N ASN A 255 2.51 -23.25 5.70
CA ASN A 255 3.33 -22.08 5.99
C ASN A 255 2.50 -20.82 5.90
N PHE A 256 2.67 -19.91 6.83
CA PHE A 256 1.94 -18.65 6.83
C PHE A 256 2.77 -17.48 7.35
N ILE A 257 2.33 -16.30 6.95
CA ILE A 257 2.91 -15.02 7.33
C ILE A 257 2.00 -14.34 8.32
N ILE A 258 2.60 -13.77 9.34
CA ILE A 258 1.95 -13.04 10.43
C ILE A 258 2.35 -11.58 10.34
N GLY A 259 1.39 -10.68 10.18
CA GLY A 259 1.60 -9.23 10.29
C GLY A 259 1.08 -8.73 11.64
N THR A 260 1.86 -7.94 12.34
CA THR A 260 1.54 -7.40 13.66
C THR A 260 1.27 -5.90 13.65
N SER A 261 0.72 -5.37 14.73
CA SER A 261 0.36 -3.96 14.85
C SER A 261 1.56 -3.01 14.93
N ASP A 262 2.74 -3.52 15.25
CA ASP A 262 4.01 -2.80 15.33
C ASP A 262 4.84 -2.91 14.05
N ALA A 263 4.18 -3.18 12.92
CA ALA A 263 4.76 -3.24 11.58
C ALA A 263 5.84 -4.31 11.41
N LYS A 264 5.73 -5.41 12.15
CA LYS A 264 6.59 -6.58 11.98
C LYS A 264 5.87 -7.65 11.19
N VAL A 265 6.64 -8.35 10.37
CA VAL A 265 6.17 -9.48 9.58
C VAL A 265 7.02 -10.69 9.90
N PHE A 266 6.36 -11.78 10.25
CA PHE A 266 6.98 -13.05 10.60
C PHE A 266 6.50 -14.15 9.67
N HIS A 267 7.35 -15.11 9.42
CA HIS A 267 7.04 -16.35 8.73
C HIS A 267 7.06 -17.50 9.74
N LEU A 268 5.96 -18.24 9.82
CA LEU A 268 5.90 -19.46 10.61
C LEU A 268 5.94 -20.67 9.69
N THR A 269 6.87 -21.58 9.99
CA THR A 269 7.04 -22.85 9.26
C THR A 269 5.95 -23.86 9.61
N THR A 270 5.73 -24.85 8.76
CA THR A 270 4.68 -25.89 8.93
C THR A 270 4.76 -26.68 10.21
N ASP A 271 5.97 -26.85 10.76
CA ASP A 271 6.20 -27.55 12.04
C ASP A 271 5.86 -26.70 13.26
N GLY A 272 5.61 -25.40 13.07
CA GLY A 272 5.24 -24.46 14.14
C GLY A 272 6.35 -24.21 15.18
N THR A 273 7.57 -24.67 14.91
CA THR A 273 8.69 -24.56 15.86
C THR A 273 9.50 -23.29 15.63
N ASN A 274 9.63 -22.86 14.38
CA ASN A 274 10.49 -21.76 13.99
C ASN A 274 9.66 -20.56 13.49
N LEU A 275 9.85 -19.43 14.16
CA LEU A 275 9.35 -18.13 13.74
C LEU A 275 10.50 -17.33 13.16
N GLU A 276 10.47 -17.11 11.86
CA GLU A 276 11.47 -16.32 11.14
C GLU A 276 10.98 -14.88 11.00
N GLU A 277 11.82 -13.93 11.37
CA GLU A 277 11.55 -12.52 11.13
C GLU A 277 11.80 -12.19 9.66
N VAL A 278 10.74 -11.87 8.92
CA VAL A 278 10.82 -11.49 7.49
C VAL A 278 11.09 -10.00 7.36
N LEU A 279 10.38 -9.20 8.14
CA LEU A 279 10.48 -7.75 8.11
C LEU A 279 10.24 -7.20 9.51
N ILE A 280 11.19 -6.40 10.00
CA ILE A 280 11.02 -5.61 11.21
C ILE A 280 11.21 -4.16 10.82
N GLU A 281 10.13 -3.42 10.83
CA GLU A 281 10.18 -1.98 10.68
C GLU A 281 10.09 -1.29 12.04
N SER A 282 10.74 -0.12 12.14
CA SER A 282 10.56 0.72 13.32
C SER A 282 9.08 1.15 13.39
N LYS A 283 8.59 1.41 14.60
CA LYS A 283 7.22 1.94 14.80
C LYS A 283 6.99 3.30 14.14
N GLU A 284 8.05 3.90 13.63
CA GLU A 284 8.04 5.22 13.04
C GLU A 284 7.72 5.21 11.56
N ALA A 285 7.13 6.30 11.11
CA ALA A 285 6.72 6.44 9.72
C ALA A 285 7.90 6.38 8.76
N ILE A 286 7.73 5.65 7.68
CA ILE A 286 8.63 5.67 6.52
C ILE A 286 8.21 6.85 5.65
N TYR A 287 9.16 7.76 5.37
CA TYR A 287 8.91 8.92 4.52
C TYR A 287 9.57 8.83 3.16
N ALA A 288 10.62 8.03 3.04
CA ALA A 288 11.41 7.94 1.82
C ALA A 288 11.68 6.49 1.44
N ILE A 289 11.51 6.20 0.17
CA ILE A 289 11.84 4.90 -0.43
C ILE A 289 12.34 5.13 -1.85
N ASP A 290 13.38 4.42 -2.24
CA ASP A 290 13.83 4.37 -3.62
C ASP A 290 14.43 3.01 -3.97
N CYS A 291 14.34 2.65 -5.25
CA CYS A 291 14.80 1.36 -5.77
C CYS A 291 16.13 1.52 -6.50
N HIS A 292 17.05 0.61 -6.21
CA HIS A 292 18.31 0.55 -6.95
C HIS A 292 18.04 0.18 -8.42
N PRO A 293 18.63 0.89 -9.40
CA PRO A 293 18.29 0.75 -10.81
C PRO A 293 18.52 -0.65 -11.38
N TYR A 294 19.53 -1.40 -10.90
CA TYR A 294 19.91 -2.69 -11.49
C TYR A 294 19.88 -3.87 -10.52
N LYS A 295 20.07 -3.63 -9.21
CA LYS A 295 20.13 -4.68 -8.20
C LYS A 295 18.78 -4.80 -7.48
N PRO A 296 18.43 -5.96 -6.94
CA PRO A 296 17.19 -6.13 -6.18
C PRO A 296 17.29 -5.52 -4.77
N LEU A 297 17.62 -4.22 -4.71
CA LEU A 297 17.81 -3.47 -3.48
C LEU A 297 16.83 -2.31 -3.42
N ILE A 298 16.33 -2.05 -2.22
CA ILE A 298 15.47 -0.91 -1.89
C ILE A 298 16.10 -0.18 -0.70
N ALA A 299 16.24 1.13 -0.82
CA ALA A 299 16.60 2.00 0.29
C ALA A 299 15.33 2.50 0.97
N ILE A 300 15.27 2.42 2.29
CA ILE A 300 14.12 2.78 3.12
C ILE A 300 14.60 3.76 4.18
N GLY A 301 14.01 4.96 4.20
CA GLY A 301 14.31 6.02 5.15
C GLY A 301 13.15 6.30 6.10
N ALA A 302 13.42 6.28 7.40
CA ALA A 302 12.43 6.46 8.45
C ALA A 302 12.53 7.85 9.12
N ALA A 303 11.44 8.24 9.77
CA ALA A 303 11.35 9.50 10.52
C ALA A 303 12.35 9.60 11.71
N CYS A 304 12.80 8.47 12.23
CA CYS A 304 13.82 8.41 13.29
C CYS A 304 15.28 8.53 12.81
N GLY A 305 15.49 8.78 11.52
CA GLY A 305 16.83 8.83 10.95
C GLY A 305 17.45 7.47 10.65
N LEU A 306 16.67 6.40 10.68
CA LEU A 306 17.12 5.08 10.31
C LEU A 306 17.04 4.90 8.79
N LEU A 307 18.18 4.62 8.17
CA LEU A 307 18.32 4.25 6.76
C LEU A 307 18.63 2.77 6.66
N LYS A 308 17.86 2.04 5.88
CA LYS A 308 18.06 0.62 5.62
C LYS A 308 18.13 0.35 4.12
N VAL A 309 19.02 -0.56 3.72
CA VAL A 309 19.03 -1.12 2.37
C VAL A 309 18.62 -2.59 2.46
N TRP A 310 17.54 -2.92 1.79
CA TRP A 310 16.93 -4.24 1.83
C TRP A 310 16.97 -4.93 0.48
N ASN A 311 17.35 -6.22 0.48
CA ASN A 311 17.33 -7.04 -0.71
C ASN A 311 16.00 -7.81 -0.79
N TYR A 312 15.13 -7.41 -1.72
CA TYR A 312 13.79 -8.00 -1.83
C TYR A 312 13.75 -9.41 -2.43
N ARG A 313 14.82 -9.86 -3.13
CA ARG A 313 14.92 -11.25 -3.59
C ARG A 313 15.40 -12.18 -2.49
N LYS A 314 16.42 -11.76 -1.74
CA LYS A 314 16.96 -12.54 -0.59
C LYS A 314 16.12 -12.34 0.68
N LYS A 315 15.21 -11.38 0.70
CA LYS A 315 14.38 -11.01 1.85
C LYS A 315 15.19 -10.73 3.12
N MET A 316 16.31 -10.02 2.96
CA MET A 316 17.21 -9.70 4.07
C MET A 316 17.73 -8.27 3.95
N TYR A 317 18.07 -7.68 5.09
CA TYR A 317 18.78 -6.41 5.14
C TYR A 317 20.23 -6.60 4.71
N VAL A 318 20.73 -5.67 3.90
CA VAL A 318 22.12 -5.64 3.44
C VAL A 318 22.96 -4.79 4.39
N VAL A 319 22.47 -3.60 4.68
CA VAL A 319 23.15 -2.62 5.53
C VAL A 319 22.13 -1.68 6.14
N SER A 320 22.42 -1.17 7.31
CA SER A 320 21.63 -0.12 7.96
C SER A 320 22.54 0.93 8.59
N ARG A 321 22.04 2.16 8.65
CA ARG A 321 22.72 3.28 9.32
C ARG A 321 21.70 4.11 10.06
N ILE A 322 22.02 4.48 11.30
CA ILE A 322 21.24 5.41 12.11
C ILE A 322 21.96 6.75 12.09
N PHE A 323 21.26 7.81 11.75
CA PHE A 323 21.72 9.18 11.85
C PHE A 323 21.40 9.75 13.23
N GLU A 324 21.93 10.92 13.55
CA GLU A 324 21.72 11.59 14.84
C GLU A 324 20.23 11.77 15.16
N GLU A 325 19.88 11.77 16.44
CA GLU A 325 18.51 11.98 16.92
C GLU A 325 17.93 13.29 16.37
N GLY A 326 16.69 13.26 15.91
CA GLY A 326 15.99 14.40 15.33
C GLY A 326 16.16 14.56 13.81
N LEU A 327 17.05 13.83 13.17
CA LEU A 327 17.25 13.88 11.72
C LEU A 327 16.38 12.85 10.99
N GLY A 328 15.12 13.14 10.77
CA GLY A 328 14.24 12.28 9.95
C GLY A 328 14.61 12.32 8.47
N ILE A 329 14.63 11.14 7.82
CA ILE A 329 14.91 11.03 6.38
C ILE A 329 13.61 11.29 5.62
N GLN A 330 13.60 12.33 4.79
CA GLN A 330 12.42 12.81 4.08
C GLN A 330 12.40 12.41 2.60
N SER A 331 13.57 12.28 1.99
CA SER A 331 13.73 11.92 0.59
C SER A 331 14.98 11.08 0.35
N LEU A 332 14.90 10.15 -0.60
CA LEU A 332 16.01 9.29 -1.03
C LEU A 332 16.05 9.23 -2.55
N ALA A 333 17.24 9.12 -3.11
CA ALA A 333 17.42 8.82 -4.53
C ALA A 333 18.73 8.06 -4.76
N PHE A 334 18.67 6.98 -5.55
CA PHE A 334 19.85 6.38 -6.16
C PHE A 334 20.26 7.17 -7.41
N ASN A 335 21.55 7.20 -7.70
CA ASN A 335 21.99 7.63 -9.01
C ASN A 335 21.71 6.55 -10.06
N LEU A 336 21.76 6.91 -11.35
CA LEU A 336 21.44 5.99 -12.46
C LEU A 336 22.37 4.76 -12.50
N GLU A 337 23.62 4.88 -12.07
CA GLU A 337 24.58 3.78 -12.01
C GLU A 337 24.41 2.88 -10.78
N GLY A 338 23.68 3.35 -9.75
CA GLY A 338 23.41 2.62 -8.51
C GLY A 338 24.56 2.59 -7.51
N PHE A 339 25.61 3.40 -7.67
CA PHE A 339 26.74 3.47 -6.74
C PHE A 339 26.53 4.52 -5.63
N LEU A 340 25.75 5.56 -5.90
CA LEU A 340 25.49 6.65 -4.98
C LEU A 340 24.05 6.63 -4.51
N LEU A 341 23.88 6.98 -3.24
CA LEU A 341 22.58 7.21 -2.60
C LEU A 341 22.57 8.60 -1.97
N GLY A 342 21.67 9.45 -2.42
CA GLY A 342 21.38 10.74 -1.84
C GLY A 342 20.28 10.63 -0.79
N ALA A 343 20.45 11.31 0.36
CA ALA A 343 19.43 11.38 1.40
C ALA A 343 19.22 12.83 1.85
N GLY A 344 17.95 13.26 1.80
CA GLY A 344 17.48 14.56 2.28
C GLY A 344 16.72 14.43 3.59
N PHE A 345 17.01 15.33 4.52
CA PHE A 345 16.53 15.28 5.90
C PHE A 345 15.53 16.39 6.23
N THR A 346 14.80 16.20 7.32
CA THR A 346 13.80 17.15 7.84
C THR A 346 14.37 18.53 8.18
N GLU A 347 15.65 18.61 8.57
CA GLU A 347 16.32 19.87 8.91
C GLU A 347 17.09 20.51 7.76
N GLY A 348 16.86 20.07 6.51
CA GLY A 348 17.53 20.63 5.35
C GLY A 348 18.94 20.09 5.10
N THR A 349 19.37 19.10 5.85
CA THR A 349 20.65 18.43 5.66
C THR A 349 20.56 17.45 4.48
N VAL A 350 21.62 17.36 3.68
CA VAL A 350 21.75 16.44 2.55
C VAL A 350 23.02 15.63 2.71
N TYR A 351 22.89 14.31 2.62
CA TYR A 351 24.01 13.37 2.58
C TYR A 351 24.11 12.73 1.20
N ILE A 352 25.33 12.56 0.73
CA ILE A 352 25.66 11.75 -0.45
C ILE A 352 26.53 10.61 0.05
N MET A 353 26.13 9.38 -0.25
CA MET A 353 26.72 8.17 0.33
C MET A 353 26.95 7.12 -0.75
N ASP A 354 27.91 6.24 -0.50
CA ASP A 354 28.02 4.98 -1.25
C ASP A 354 26.78 4.11 -0.97
N ALA A 355 26.16 3.61 -2.02
CA ALA A 355 24.87 2.93 -1.95
C ALA A 355 24.92 1.57 -1.22
N VAL A 356 26.08 0.94 -1.11
CA VAL A 356 26.26 -0.38 -0.50
C VAL A 356 26.73 -0.29 0.93
N SER A 357 27.73 0.55 1.20
CA SER A 357 28.34 0.68 2.53
C SER A 357 27.69 1.76 3.38
N LEU A 358 26.87 2.62 2.78
CA LEU A 358 26.28 3.83 3.38
C LEU A 358 27.32 4.80 3.99
N LYS A 359 28.58 4.73 3.55
CA LYS A 359 29.62 5.67 3.93
C LYS A 359 29.46 6.99 3.17
N ASN A 360 29.79 8.10 3.81
CA ASN A 360 29.72 9.41 3.18
C ASN A 360 30.75 9.52 2.06
N GLU A 361 30.32 9.96 0.87
CA GLU A 361 31.17 10.36 -0.23
C GLU A 361 31.67 11.81 -0.07
N ALA A 362 30.85 12.67 0.53
CA ALA A 362 31.27 14.02 0.90
C ALA A 362 31.83 14.03 2.34
N PRO A 363 32.91 14.77 2.60
CA PRO A 363 33.55 14.81 3.94
C PRO A 363 32.64 15.41 5.02
N ARG A 364 31.70 16.26 4.64
CA ARG A 364 30.68 16.85 5.52
C ARG A 364 29.31 16.86 4.83
N PRO A 365 28.20 16.72 5.58
CA PRO A 365 26.87 16.89 5.03
C PRO A 365 26.63 18.34 4.59
N PHE A 366 25.81 18.51 3.57
CA PHE A 366 25.45 19.82 3.08
C PHE A 366 24.25 20.38 3.85
N LYS A 367 24.31 21.65 4.26
CA LYS A 367 23.25 22.38 4.97
C LYS A 367 22.94 23.70 4.26
N TYR A 368 22.43 23.62 3.04
CA TYR A 368 22.09 24.81 2.25
C TYR A 368 20.56 25.02 2.13
N SER A 369 19.76 24.00 2.40
CA SER A 369 18.31 24.12 2.51
C SER A 369 17.92 24.57 3.91
N LYS A 370 16.96 25.50 4.02
CA LYS A 370 16.47 26.04 5.30
C LYS A 370 15.43 25.14 6.00
N GLY A 371 14.86 24.22 5.27
CA GLY A 371 13.82 23.31 5.76
C GLY A 371 13.91 21.94 5.15
N SER A 372 12.94 21.10 5.48
CA SER A 372 12.89 19.70 5.08
C SER A 372 13.07 19.50 3.57
N VAL A 373 14.01 18.65 3.18
CA VAL A 373 14.31 18.31 1.79
C VAL A 373 13.31 17.27 1.31
N THR A 374 12.30 17.70 0.56
CA THR A 374 11.18 16.84 0.13
C THR A 374 11.46 16.07 -1.14
N LEU A 375 12.34 16.57 -2.01
CA LEU A 375 12.72 15.93 -3.26
C LEU A 375 14.23 15.95 -3.40
N ILE A 376 14.77 14.86 -3.94
CA ILE A 376 16.17 14.69 -4.27
C ILE A 376 16.30 13.92 -5.56
N THR A 377 17.22 14.27 -6.44
CA THR A 377 17.43 13.59 -7.72
C THR A 377 18.88 13.78 -8.20
N PHE A 378 19.43 12.78 -8.87
CA PHE A 378 20.71 12.84 -9.56
C PHE A 378 20.53 13.09 -11.05
N SER A 379 21.52 13.71 -11.68
CA SER A 379 21.63 13.78 -13.13
C SER A 379 21.96 12.40 -13.73
N ASN A 380 21.65 12.21 -15.01
CA ASN A 380 21.88 10.94 -15.71
C ASN A 380 23.36 10.56 -15.76
N ASP A 381 24.24 11.55 -15.83
CA ASP A 381 25.70 11.39 -15.81
C ASP A 381 26.30 11.32 -14.39
N SER A 382 25.45 11.39 -13.38
CA SER A 382 25.83 11.38 -11.95
C SER A 382 26.79 12.51 -11.54
N GLN A 383 26.88 13.59 -12.34
CA GLN A 383 27.75 14.75 -12.04
C GLN A 383 27.04 15.79 -11.18
N PHE A 384 25.70 15.81 -11.20
CA PHE A 384 24.90 16.77 -10.44
C PHE A 384 23.91 16.04 -9.52
N LEU A 385 23.60 16.69 -8.42
CA LEU A 385 22.51 16.38 -7.51
C LEU A 385 21.67 17.63 -7.31
N ALA A 386 20.36 17.50 -7.40
CA ALA A 386 19.43 18.58 -7.09
C ALA A 386 18.47 18.18 -5.97
N THR A 387 18.11 19.16 -5.15
CA THR A 387 17.17 19.00 -4.03
C THR A 387 16.13 20.09 -4.04
N ALA A 388 14.91 19.78 -3.56
CA ALA A 388 13.88 20.79 -3.32
C ALA A 388 13.38 20.68 -1.88
N ASP A 389 13.21 21.83 -1.22
CA ASP A 389 12.80 21.90 0.17
C ASP A 389 11.33 22.38 0.34
N VAL A 390 10.85 22.35 1.57
CA VAL A 390 9.49 22.80 1.94
C VAL A 390 9.26 24.30 1.73
N TYR A 391 10.34 25.08 1.63
CA TYR A 391 10.27 26.51 1.34
C TYR A 391 10.42 26.83 -0.15
N PHE A 392 10.21 25.82 -1.00
CA PHE A 392 10.17 25.93 -2.46
C PHE A 392 11.49 26.38 -3.08
N THR A 393 12.59 26.08 -2.40
CA THR A 393 13.95 26.37 -2.83
C THR A 393 14.55 25.15 -3.50
N VAL A 394 15.12 25.34 -4.68
CA VAL A 394 15.92 24.33 -5.38
C VAL A 394 17.38 24.61 -5.11
N ALA A 395 18.12 23.59 -4.67
CA ALA A 395 19.56 23.66 -4.47
C ALA A 395 20.27 22.59 -5.30
N VAL A 396 21.41 22.92 -5.87
CA VAL A 396 22.18 22.06 -6.77
C VAL A 396 23.60 21.87 -6.24
N TYR A 397 24.09 20.65 -6.36
CA TYR A 397 25.43 20.21 -6.01
C TYR A 397 26.08 19.58 -7.22
N LYS A 398 27.40 19.70 -7.36
CA LYS A 398 28.15 19.12 -8.48
C LYS A 398 29.44 18.43 -8.01
N ILE A 399 29.94 17.51 -8.82
CA ILE A 399 31.26 16.92 -8.66
C ILE A 399 32.30 17.86 -9.28
N VAL A 400 33.34 18.15 -8.52
CA VAL A 400 34.51 18.91 -8.98
C VAL A 400 35.76 18.07 -8.74
N ILE A 401 36.69 18.10 -9.68
CA ILE A 401 37.99 17.44 -9.52
C ILE A 401 38.95 18.39 -8.79
N LYS A 402 39.34 18.04 -7.57
CA LYS A 402 40.37 18.75 -6.80
C LYS A 402 41.53 17.84 -6.47
N ASN A 403 42.72 18.23 -6.82
CA ASN A 403 43.95 17.44 -6.60
C ASN A 403 43.88 16.01 -7.17
N GLY A 404 43.10 15.79 -8.25
CA GLY A 404 42.92 14.48 -8.85
C GLY A 404 41.80 13.62 -8.22
N GLU A 405 41.19 14.10 -7.14
CA GLU A 405 40.05 13.41 -6.50
C GLU A 405 38.71 14.07 -6.84
N LYS A 406 37.66 13.25 -6.98
CA LYS A 406 36.29 13.72 -7.18
C LYS A 406 35.69 14.14 -5.84
N VAL A 407 35.30 15.39 -5.72
CA VAL A 407 34.70 15.96 -4.50
C VAL A 407 33.35 16.59 -4.83
N TRP A 408 32.33 16.28 -4.02
CA TRP A 408 31.03 16.94 -4.12
C TRP A 408 31.10 18.34 -3.54
N GLU A 409 30.57 19.32 -4.26
CA GLU A 409 30.48 20.71 -3.83
C GLU A 409 29.09 21.29 -4.10
N TYR A 410 28.72 22.22 -3.25
CA TYR A 410 27.53 23.04 -3.47
C TYR A 410 27.77 24.01 -4.63
N LEU A 411 26.81 24.07 -5.56
CA LEU A 411 26.87 24.97 -6.71
C LEU A 411 26.09 26.25 -6.45
N ALA A 412 24.76 26.14 -6.31
CA ALA A 412 23.87 27.28 -6.18
C ALA A 412 22.49 26.86 -5.65
N ARG A 413 21.67 27.84 -5.25
CA ARG A 413 20.27 27.66 -4.88
C ARG A 413 19.40 28.81 -5.33
N LEU A 414 18.10 28.56 -5.52
CA LEU A 414 17.11 29.58 -5.83
C LEU A 414 15.75 29.23 -5.20
N HIS A 415 15.12 30.25 -4.62
CA HIS A 415 13.69 30.18 -4.27
C HIS A 415 12.90 30.47 -5.55
N SER A 416 12.50 29.41 -6.25
CA SER A 416 12.00 29.49 -7.62
C SER A 416 10.49 29.40 -7.75
N HIS A 417 9.83 28.81 -6.75
CA HIS A 417 8.39 28.61 -6.77
C HIS A 417 7.68 29.36 -5.64
N THR A 418 6.42 29.69 -5.86
CA THR A 418 5.54 30.31 -4.84
C THR A 418 4.69 29.30 -4.08
N LYS A 419 4.65 28.05 -4.56
CA LYS A 419 3.94 26.93 -3.94
C LYS A 419 4.81 25.68 -4.00
N LYS A 420 4.37 24.62 -3.28
CA LYS A 420 5.10 23.35 -3.15
C LYS A 420 5.56 22.83 -4.51
N ILE A 421 6.85 22.48 -4.58
CA ILE A 421 7.44 21.78 -5.71
C ILE A 421 6.96 20.33 -5.67
N GLN A 422 6.36 19.88 -6.76
CA GLN A 422 5.78 18.54 -6.86
C GLN A 422 6.72 17.54 -7.50
N SER A 423 7.56 18.01 -8.41
CA SER A 423 8.51 17.17 -9.11
C SER A 423 9.78 17.96 -9.43
N LEU A 424 10.91 17.29 -9.33
CA LEU A 424 12.24 17.79 -9.66
C LEU A 424 12.95 16.68 -10.43
N MET A 425 13.47 16.99 -11.62
CA MET A 425 14.11 15.97 -12.44
C MET A 425 15.18 16.55 -13.35
N PHE A 426 16.20 15.76 -13.58
CA PHE A 426 17.18 16.03 -14.62
C PHE A 426 16.73 15.46 -15.95
N GLY A 427 17.31 16.01 -17.01
CA GLY A 427 17.18 15.56 -18.37
C GLY A 427 18.42 15.91 -19.17
N VAL A 428 18.39 15.59 -20.45
CA VAL A 428 19.47 15.90 -21.39
C VAL A 428 18.91 16.73 -22.54
N GLN A 429 19.60 17.78 -22.91
CA GLN A 429 19.23 18.58 -24.06
C GLN A 429 19.55 17.81 -25.36
N LEU A 430 18.59 17.77 -26.29
CA LEU A 430 18.70 16.94 -27.49
C LEU A 430 19.78 17.39 -28.47
N ASP A 431 20.09 18.67 -28.46
CA ASP A 431 21.00 19.29 -29.45
C ASP A 431 22.47 19.18 -29.06
N ASN A 432 22.80 19.35 -27.78
CA ASN A 432 24.18 19.43 -27.30
C ASN A 432 24.54 18.42 -26.18
N ASN A 433 23.60 17.54 -25.78
CA ASN A 433 23.73 16.59 -24.69
C ASN A 433 24.04 17.24 -23.31
N GLU A 434 23.78 18.52 -23.15
CA GLU A 434 23.96 19.18 -21.86
C GLU A 434 22.90 18.78 -20.85
N THR A 435 23.30 18.71 -19.58
CA THR A 435 22.42 18.36 -18.48
C THR A 435 21.44 19.50 -18.21
N ARG A 436 20.15 19.17 -18.18
CA ARG A 436 19.04 20.07 -17.89
C ARG A 436 18.46 19.74 -16.52
N LEU A 437 18.03 20.75 -15.79
CA LEU A 437 17.26 20.58 -14.55
C LEU A 437 15.91 21.27 -14.70
N LEU A 438 14.83 20.54 -14.38
CA LEU A 438 13.47 21.06 -14.39
C LEU A 438 12.80 20.86 -13.04
N SER A 439 12.05 21.86 -12.61
CA SER A 439 11.15 21.76 -11.45
C SER A 439 9.72 22.09 -11.85
N LEU A 440 8.76 21.40 -11.22
CA LEU A 440 7.33 21.61 -11.43
C LEU A 440 6.65 21.89 -10.10
N GLY A 441 6.05 23.07 -9.97
CA GLY A 441 5.39 23.53 -8.75
C GLY A 441 3.86 23.51 -8.81
N LYS A 442 3.20 23.44 -7.66
CA LYS A 442 1.75 23.67 -7.55
C LYS A 442 1.29 25.07 -7.97
N ASP A 443 2.20 26.00 -8.20
CA ASP A 443 1.96 27.30 -8.83
C ASP A 443 1.72 27.21 -10.35
N ARG A 444 1.78 25.99 -10.90
CA ARG A 444 1.58 25.66 -12.33
C ARG A 444 2.73 26.11 -13.22
N LEU A 445 3.87 26.39 -12.62
CA LEU A 445 5.08 26.75 -13.34
C LEU A 445 5.97 25.52 -13.51
N LEU A 446 6.46 25.34 -14.72
CA LEU A 446 7.59 24.48 -15.08
C LEU A 446 8.78 25.41 -15.27
N ILE A 447 9.80 25.25 -14.48
CA ILE A 447 11.00 26.10 -14.49
C ILE A 447 12.19 25.24 -14.89
N GLU A 448 12.95 25.73 -15.85
CA GLU A 448 14.20 25.17 -16.32
C GLU A 448 15.35 26.05 -15.84
N TYR A 449 16.42 25.40 -15.33
CA TYR A 449 17.58 26.10 -14.75
C TYR A 449 18.80 26.01 -15.64
N ASP A 450 19.55 27.11 -15.69
CA ASP A 450 20.87 27.17 -16.32
C ASP A 450 21.94 26.71 -15.33
N LEU A 451 22.49 25.53 -15.55
CA LEU A 451 23.50 24.94 -14.68
C LEU A 451 24.93 25.39 -15.02
N MET A 452 25.12 25.97 -16.21
CA MET A 452 26.44 26.34 -16.72
C MET A 452 26.82 27.77 -16.34
N ASN A 453 25.86 28.70 -16.38
CA ASN A 453 26.09 30.12 -16.11
C ASN A 453 25.72 30.53 -14.68
N CYS A 454 25.59 29.57 -13.76
CA CYS A 454 25.30 29.84 -12.36
C CYS A 454 26.41 30.64 -11.69
N ASN A 455 26.03 31.69 -10.96
CA ASN A 455 26.91 32.35 -10.02
C ASN A 455 26.91 31.60 -8.68
N LYS A 456 27.99 31.72 -7.91
CA LYS A 456 28.05 31.14 -6.58
C LYS A 456 26.89 31.65 -5.74
N ASP A 457 26.14 30.75 -5.13
CA ASP A 457 24.94 31.00 -4.33
C ASP A 457 23.68 31.49 -5.09
N HIS A 458 23.72 31.65 -6.41
CA HIS A 458 22.55 32.02 -7.20
C HIS A 458 22.38 31.09 -8.42
N LEU A 459 21.30 30.33 -8.42
CA LEU A 459 20.92 29.45 -9.51
C LEU A 459 20.11 30.27 -10.54
N GLU A 460 20.60 30.31 -11.77
CA GLU A 460 19.95 31.08 -12.84
C GLU A 460 18.77 30.29 -13.46
N ILE A 461 17.76 31.02 -13.92
CA ILE A 461 16.61 30.45 -14.63
C ILE A 461 16.82 30.62 -16.11
N LEU A 462 16.73 29.49 -16.85
CA LEU A 462 16.80 29.50 -18.31
C LEU A 462 15.43 29.78 -18.94
N ASP A 463 14.38 29.13 -18.44
CA ASP A 463 13.02 29.28 -18.99
C ASP A 463 11.94 29.05 -17.90
N ILE A 464 10.79 29.73 -18.08
CA ILE A 464 9.61 29.56 -17.24
C ILE A 464 8.40 29.33 -18.13
N HIS A 465 7.77 28.17 -17.97
CA HIS A 465 6.57 27.81 -18.73
C HIS A 465 5.38 27.54 -17.82
N ARG A 466 4.20 28.08 -18.17
CA ARG A 466 2.96 27.79 -17.45
C ARG A 466 2.27 26.57 -18.05
N THR A 467 2.14 25.50 -17.26
CA THR A 467 1.64 24.20 -17.73
C THR A 467 0.11 24.13 -17.88
N ASP A 468 -0.62 24.90 -17.07
CA ASP A 468 -2.09 24.92 -17.07
C ASP A 468 -2.61 26.26 -16.53
N GLN A 469 -3.86 26.62 -16.89
CA GLN A 469 -4.51 27.82 -16.36
C GLN A 469 -5.19 27.57 -15.01
N GLU A 470 -5.84 26.41 -14.86
CA GLU A 470 -6.67 26.07 -13.69
C GLU A 470 -6.16 24.86 -12.92
N ALA A 471 -5.88 23.75 -13.63
CA ALA A 471 -5.51 22.50 -12.99
C ALA A 471 -4.10 22.53 -12.37
N LEU A 472 -3.97 21.96 -11.18
CA LEU A 472 -2.70 21.88 -10.46
C LEU A 472 -1.89 20.69 -10.96
N PRO A 473 -0.60 20.85 -11.28
CA PRO A 473 0.24 19.73 -11.66
C PRO A 473 0.55 18.85 -10.44
N ASN A 474 0.61 17.54 -10.64
CA ASN A 474 0.89 16.55 -9.60
C ASN A 474 2.26 15.89 -9.76
N CYS A 475 2.62 15.51 -10.99
CA CYS A 475 3.91 14.90 -11.30
C CYS A 475 4.30 15.12 -12.75
N MET A 476 5.57 14.91 -13.06
CA MET A 476 6.10 14.92 -14.43
C MET A 476 7.07 13.77 -14.64
N VAL A 477 7.20 13.32 -15.88
CA VAL A 477 8.14 12.27 -16.31
C VAL A 477 8.53 12.45 -17.77
N TRP A 478 9.76 12.06 -18.11
CA TRP A 478 10.20 12.03 -19.49
C TRP A 478 9.54 10.91 -20.29
N TYR A 479 9.23 11.18 -21.56
CA TYR A 479 8.68 10.19 -22.49
C TYR A 479 9.32 10.30 -23.89
N PRO A 480 9.79 9.21 -24.51
CA PRO A 480 9.96 7.89 -23.86
C PRO A 480 11.05 7.94 -22.79
N PRO A 481 10.96 7.07 -21.76
CA PRO A 481 11.99 7.04 -20.74
C PRO A 481 13.32 6.56 -21.30
N ILE A 482 14.43 7.21 -20.90
CA ILE A 482 15.83 6.75 -21.06
C ILE A 482 16.47 6.92 -22.45
N THR A 483 15.73 7.03 -23.56
CA THR A 483 16.38 6.99 -24.89
C THR A 483 16.49 8.32 -25.62
N ARG A 484 15.44 9.09 -25.67
CA ARG A 484 15.39 10.46 -26.21
C ARG A 484 14.28 11.18 -25.45
N GLU A 485 14.65 12.09 -24.61
CA GLU A 485 13.73 12.88 -23.79
C GLU A 485 12.98 13.93 -24.66
N SER A 486 12.30 13.43 -25.70
CA SER A 486 11.64 14.27 -26.70
C SER A 486 10.39 14.94 -26.15
N PHE A 487 9.75 14.32 -25.16
CA PHE A 487 8.51 14.79 -24.59
C PHE A 487 8.53 14.73 -23.07
N LEU A 488 7.75 15.62 -22.46
CA LEU A 488 7.48 15.66 -21.03
C LEU A 488 6.00 15.39 -20.80
N LEU A 489 5.69 14.33 -20.06
CA LEU A 489 4.34 14.05 -19.60
C LEU A 489 4.10 14.75 -18.27
N ILE A 490 3.01 15.50 -18.15
CA ILE A 490 2.59 16.16 -16.91
C ILE A 490 1.17 15.73 -16.60
N CYS A 491 1.00 15.11 -15.42
CA CYS A 491 -0.31 14.76 -14.87
C CYS A 491 -0.83 15.93 -14.01
N ASN A 492 -2.12 16.21 -14.08
CA ASN A 492 -2.72 17.30 -13.32
C ASN A 492 -3.92 16.84 -12.46
N SER A 493 -4.38 17.71 -11.57
CA SER A 493 -5.52 17.48 -10.67
C SER A 493 -6.87 17.34 -11.39
N GLY A 494 -6.97 17.71 -12.66
CA GLY A 494 -8.13 17.48 -13.52
C GLY A 494 -8.13 16.11 -14.19
N TYR A 495 -7.35 15.15 -13.70
CA TYR A 495 -7.21 13.77 -14.21
C TYR A 495 -6.79 13.71 -15.68
N LYS A 496 -6.05 14.73 -16.14
CA LYS A 496 -5.51 14.78 -17.50
C LYS A 496 -4.00 14.56 -17.49
N VAL A 497 -3.53 13.87 -18.50
CA VAL A 497 -2.11 13.75 -18.83
C VAL A 497 -1.86 14.62 -20.05
N LYS A 498 -0.97 15.60 -19.91
CA LYS A 498 -0.57 16.49 -20.98
C LYS A 498 0.81 16.11 -21.48
N LEU A 499 0.96 16.07 -22.79
CA LEU A 499 2.23 15.78 -23.46
C LEU A 499 2.84 17.10 -23.97
N PHE A 500 3.97 17.49 -23.43
CA PHE A 500 4.70 18.68 -23.86
C PHE A 500 5.94 18.27 -24.68
N ASN A 501 6.20 18.98 -25.75
CA ASN A 501 7.47 18.86 -26.42
C ASN A 501 8.59 19.39 -25.52
N SER A 502 9.69 18.66 -25.38
CA SER A 502 10.75 18.98 -24.41
C SER A 502 11.48 20.28 -24.73
N THR A 503 11.62 20.64 -26.01
CA THR A 503 12.32 21.83 -26.47
C THR A 503 11.37 23.04 -26.54
N THR A 504 10.24 22.91 -27.25
CA THR A 504 9.32 24.03 -27.50
C THR A 504 8.34 24.28 -26.38
N LYS A 505 8.23 23.36 -25.40
CA LYS A 505 7.25 23.37 -24.29
C LYS A 505 5.77 23.45 -24.76
N MET A 506 5.52 23.22 -26.05
CA MET A 506 4.16 23.20 -26.58
C MET A 506 3.46 21.90 -26.21
N CYS A 507 2.21 22.04 -25.73
CA CYS A 507 1.34 20.92 -25.44
C CYS A 507 0.77 20.36 -26.75
N ARG A 508 0.77 19.02 -26.88
CA ARG A 508 0.13 18.29 -27.99
C ARG A 508 -1.21 17.74 -27.60
#